data_2b56403b0499f5925683657f5f9e9996
#
_entry.id   2b56403b0499f5925683657f5f9e9996
#
_cell.length_a   1.000
_cell.length_b   1.000
_cell.length_c   1.000
_cell.angle_alpha   90.00
_cell.angle_beta   90.00
_cell.angle_gamma   90.00
#
_symmetry.space_group_name_H-M   'P 1'
#
loop_
_entity.id
_entity.type
_entity.pdbx_description
1 polymer ?
#
loop_
_entity_poly.entity_id
_entity_poly.type
_entity_poly.pdbx_seq_one_letter_code
_entity_poly.pdbx_strand_id
1 'polypeptide(L)'
;MPSHRVRFSPALKISVLILLFLPVGCAGLGKTLEPPRITLSNVQFEEPKGLETVLQIELRVFNTNDVPIKVKGLDCDLELNGERFAEGVSSVDKEIPAFGTTTVPVTLYSSVVDLFRGIVGFQKTEKLKFGVSGRLHLEDGFLLPPVIPFKAEEELVPEDIYKRK
;
A
#
# COMPACT_ATOMS: atom_id res chain seq x y z
N MET A 1 22.71 54.19 -51.49
CA MET A 1 21.90 53.16 -50.88
C MET A 1 21.61 53.57 -49.42
N PRO A 2 20.38 53.94 -49.02
CA PRO A 2 20.08 54.32 -47.66
C PRO A 2 19.83 53.09 -46.82
N SER A 3 20.60 52.92 -45.76
CA SER A 3 20.41 51.86 -44.77
C SER A 3 19.25 52.19 -43.88
N HIS A 4 18.10 51.51 -44.05
CA HIS A 4 16.95 51.60 -43.15
C HIS A 4 17.30 50.93 -41.81
N ARG A 5 17.72 51.73 -40.84
CA ARG A 5 17.77 51.26 -39.43
C ARG A 5 16.36 51.23 -38.87
N VAL A 6 15.83 50.03 -38.75
CA VAL A 6 14.56 49.82 -38.07
C VAL A 6 14.74 50.13 -36.56
N ARG A 7 14.19 51.26 -36.13
CA ARG A 7 14.16 51.71 -34.74
C ARG A 7 12.91 51.07 -34.08
N PHE A 8 13.13 49.95 -33.42
CA PHE A 8 12.05 49.38 -32.58
C PHE A 8 11.75 50.29 -31.40
N SER A 9 10.46 50.60 -31.21
CA SER A 9 9.95 51.39 -30.09
C SER A 9 10.40 50.83 -28.74
N PRO A 10 10.78 51.65 -27.78
CA PRO A 10 11.19 51.18 -26.46
C PRO A 10 10.10 50.30 -25.80
N ALA A 11 8.81 50.55 -26.06
CA ALA A 11 7.68 49.74 -25.60
C ALA A 11 7.74 48.30 -26.15
N LEU A 12 8.14 48.13 -27.41
CA LEU A 12 8.29 46.79 -28.00
C LEU A 12 9.46 46.01 -27.38
N LYS A 13 10.56 46.70 -27.03
CA LYS A 13 11.71 46.07 -26.35
C LYS A 13 11.36 45.61 -24.93
N ILE A 14 10.56 46.40 -24.20
CA ILE A 14 10.09 46.05 -22.86
C ILE A 14 9.10 44.88 -22.92
N SER A 15 8.21 44.85 -23.91
CA SER A 15 7.27 43.75 -24.12
C SER A 15 7.97 42.41 -24.42
N VAL A 16 9.02 42.44 -25.25
CA VAL A 16 9.83 41.25 -25.56
C VAL A 16 10.63 40.79 -24.36
N LEU A 17 11.15 41.73 -23.55
CA LEU A 17 11.88 41.39 -22.32
C LEU A 17 10.97 40.78 -21.26
N ILE A 18 9.70 41.21 -21.11
CA ILE A 18 8.72 40.63 -20.21
C ILE A 18 8.29 39.22 -20.67
N LEU A 19 8.20 38.98 -21.97
CA LEU A 19 7.89 37.68 -22.55
C LEU A 19 9.02 36.64 -22.32
N LEU A 20 10.26 37.07 -22.18
CA LEU A 20 11.40 36.21 -21.88
C LEU A 20 11.47 35.80 -20.41
N PHE A 21 10.76 36.50 -19.51
CA PHE A 21 10.67 36.24 -18.07
C PHE A 21 9.39 35.49 -17.68
N LEU A 22 8.63 34.95 -18.65
CA LEU A 22 7.62 33.96 -18.26
C LEU A 22 8.37 32.81 -17.62
N PRO A 23 8.14 32.52 -16.32
CA PRO A 23 8.73 31.36 -15.69
C PRO A 23 8.22 30.18 -16.52
N VAL A 24 9.13 29.46 -17.15
CA VAL A 24 8.88 28.09 -17.55
C VAL A 24 8.50 27.43 -16.24
N GLY A 25 7.21 27.40 -15.97
CA GLY A 25 6.68 26.65 -14.85
C GLY A 25 7.22 25.26 -15.03
N CYS A 26 8.16 24.89 -14.19
CA CYS A 26 8.48 23.50 -13.97
C CYS A 26 7.15 22.87 -13.60
N ALA A 27 6.40 22.38 -14.59
CA ALA A 27 5.46 21.30 -14.38
C ALA A 27 6.32 20.24 -13.71
N GLY A 28 6.28 20.23 -12.38
CA GLY A 28 7.01 19.29 -11.56
C GLY A 28 6.57 17.92 -12.05
N LEU A 29 7.44 17.31 -12.84
CA LEU A 29 7.41 15.91 -13.19
C LEU A 29 7.77 15.12 -11.91
N GLY A 30 7.02 15.39 -10.81
CA GLY A 30 7.00 14.52 -9.68
C GLY A 30 6.33 13.24 -10.16
N LYS A 31 7.11 12.20 -10.45
CA LYS A 31 6.58 10.86 -10.59
C LYS A 31 5.81 10.59 -9.30
N THR A 32 4.50 10.59 -9.38
CA THR A 32 3.66 10.08 -8.29
C THR A 32 3.85 8.58 -8.30
N LEU A 33 4.52 8.07 -7.30
CA LEU A 33 4.68 6.63 -7.14
C LEU A 33 3.31 6.01 -6.82
N GLU A 34 3.06 4.84 -7.38
CA GLU A 34 1.84 4.08 -7.11
C GLU A 34 1.95 3.34 -5.78
N PRO A 35 0.85 3.23 -5.01
CA PRO A 35 0.84 2.38 -3.84
C PRO A 35 1.18 0.93 -4.21
N PRO A 36 1.98 0.22 -3.39
CA PRO A 36 2.29 -1.19 -3.64
C PRO A 36 1.02 -2.04 -3.54
N ARG A 37 0.99 -3.13 -4.30
CA ARG A 37 -0.10 -4.12 -4.20
C ARG A 37 0.23 -5.11 -3.09
N ILE A 38 -0.73 -5.35 -2.22
CA ILE A 38 -0.59 -6.25 -1.09
C ILE A 38 -1.63 -7.36 -1.20
N THR A 39 -1.18 -8.60 -1.04
CA THR A 39 -2.03 -9.79 -1.04
C THR A 39 -1.67 -10.68 0.14
N LEU A 40 -2.66 -11.36 0.70
CA LEU A 40 -2.47 -12.38 1.72
C LEU A 40 -1.97 -13.67 1.03
N SER A 41 -0.80 -14.17 1.43
CA SER A 41 -0.22 -15.36 0.81
C SER A 41 -0.28 -16.61 1.69
N ASN A 42 -0.29 -16.43 3.00
CA ASN A 42 -0.35 -17.55 3.94
C ASN A 42 -1.01 -17.12 5.26
N VAL A 43 -1.70 -18.05 5.92
CA VAL A 43 -2.27 -17.90 7.27
C VAL A 43 -2.01 -19.19 8.04
N GLN A 44 -1.37 -19.07 9.18
CA GLN A 44 -1.11 -20.18 10.09
C GLN A 44 -1.66 -19.84 11.48
N PHE A 45 -2.37 -20.76 12.08
CA PHE A 45 -2.86 -20.64 13.44
C PHE A 45 -1.90 -21.36 14.38
N GLU A 46 -1.45 -20.68 15.42
CA GLU A 46 -0.73 -21.31 16.50
C GLU A 46 -1.72 -21.94 17.49
N GLU A 47 -1.22 -22.87 18.30
CA GLU A 47 -2.04 -23.48 19.36
C GLU A 47 -2.50 -22.40 20.37
N PRO A 48 -3.81 -22.32 20.66
CA PRO A 48 -4.34 -21.33 21.59
C PRO A 48 -3.71 -21.47 22.98
N LYS A 49 -3.35 -20.35 23.58
CA LYS A 49 -2.86 -20.27 24.97
C LYS A 49 -3.91 -19.58 25.83
N GLY A 50 -4.72 -20.36 26.52
CA GLY A 50 -5.82 -19.80 27.31
C GLY A 50 -6.94 -19.24 26.42
N LEU A 51 -7.22 -17.94 26.54
CA LEU A 51 -8.23 -17.23 25.73
C LEU A 51 -7.64 -16.44 24.57
N GLU A 52 -6.34 -16.53 24.34
CA GLU A 52 -5.64 -15.84 23.27
C GLU A 52 -5.21 -16.82 22.18
N THR A 53 -5.30 -16.38 20.95
CA THR A 53 -4.83 -17.10 19.77
C THR A 53 -3.87 -16.21 19.02
N VAL A 54 -2.76 -16.78 18.59
CA VAL A 54 -1.75 -16.12 17.74
C VAL A 54 -1.88 -16.66 16.33
N LEU A 55 -1.90 -15.75 15.38
CA LEU A 55 -1.88 -16.08 13.95
C LEU A 55 -0.59 -15.55 13.35
N GLN A 56 0.04 -16.36 12.52
CA GLN A 56 1.13 -15.94 11.66
C GLN A 56 0.59 -15.79 10.25
N ILE A 57 0.66 -14.60 9.70
CA ILE A 57 0.29 -14.36 8.30
C ILE A 57 1.51 -13.94 7.49
N GLU A 58 1.45 -14.20 6.20
CA GLU A 58 2.44 -13.70 5.25
C GLU A 58 1.75 -12.79 4.24
N LEU A 59 2.18 -11.55 4.20
CA LEU A 59 1.73 -10.57 3.20
C LEU A 59 2.75 -10.50 2.08
N ARG A 60 2.28 -10.70 0.85
CA ARG A 60 3.09 -10.48 -0.35
C ARG A 60 2.89 -9.03 -0.79
N VAL A 61 3.97 -8.27 -0.77
CA VAL A 61 4.00 -6.86 -1.17
C VAL A 61 4.71 -6.74 -2.50
N PHE A 62 4.00 -6.30 -3.52
CA PHE A 62 4.54 -6.07 -4.87
C PHE A 62 4.71 -4.57 -5.10
N ASN A 63 5.92 -4.14 -5.38
CA ASN A 63 6.25 -2.77 -5.74
C ASN A 63 5.96 -2.55 -7.23
N THR A 64 4.99 -1.71 -7.54
CA THR A 64 4.60 -1.36 -8.92
C THR A 64 5.49 -0.28 -9.55
N ASN A 65 6.44 0.26 -8.78
CA ASN A 65 7.26 1.39 -9.20
C ASN A 65 8.62 0.97 -9.73
N ASP A 66 9.22 1.85 -10.50
CA ASP A 66 10.58 1.72 -11.07
C ASP A 66 11.70 2.11 -10.09
N VAL A 67 11.36 2.35 -8.82
CA VAL A 67 12.30 2.64 -7.74
C VAL A 67 12.06 1.70 -6.56
N PRO A 68 13.09 1.34 -5.79
CA PRO A 68 12.91 0.50 -4.61
C PRO A 68 12.13 1.23 -3.52
N ILE A 69 11.40 0.48 -2.71
CA ILE A 69 10.63 0.97 -1.56
C ILE A 69 11.21 0.32 -0.30
N LYS A 70 11.55 1.14 0.70
CA LYS A 70 11.98 0.65 2.01
C LYS A 70 10.82 0.65 2.99
N VAL A 71 10.50 -0.52 3.51
CA VAL A 71 9.45 -0.76 4.50
C VAL A 71 10.08 -0.82 5.89
N LYS A 72 9.62 0.01 6.80
CA LYS A 72 10.03 0.01 8.22
C LYS A 72 9.16 -0.88 9.08
N GLY A 73 7.89 -0.99 8.73
CA GLY A 73 6.93 -1.80 9.45
C GLY A 73 5.55 -1.75 8.82
N LEU A 74 4.65 -2.49 9.41
CA LEU A 74 3.25 -2.44 9.07
C LEU A 74 2.38 -2.73 10.29
N ASP A 75 1.18 -2.19 10.29
CA ASP A 75 0.07 -2.61 11.12
C ASP A 75 -1.03 -3.17 10.24
N CYS A 76 -1.68 -4.22 10.68
CA CYS A 76 -2.82 -4.78 9.95
C CYS A 76 -3.86 -5.41 10.86
N ASP A 77 -5.06 -5.38 10.35
CA ASP A 77 -6.26 -6.04 10.86
C ASP A 77 -6.64 -7.17 9.91
N LEU A 78 -7.07 -8.28 10.44
CA LEU A 78 -7.64 -9.39 9.70
C LEU A 78 -9.14 -9.45 9.97
N GLU A 79 -9.92 -9.45 8.89
CA GLU A 79 -11.38 -9.48 8.92
C GLU A 79 -11.90 -10.81 8.36
N LEU A 80 -12.98 -11.29 8.96
CA LEU A 80 -13.74 -12.44 8.49
C LEU A 80 -15.20 -12.03 8.32
N ASN A 81 -15.70 -12.09 7.07
CA ASN A 81 -17.04 -11.62 6.72
C ASN A 81 -17.33 -10.16 7.14
N GLY A 82 -16.32 -9.29 7.15
CA GLY A 82 -16.41 -7.88 7.54
C GLY A 82 -16.29 -7.63 9.05
N GLU A 83 -16.14 -8.69 9.86
CA GLU A 83 -15.88 -8.58 11.29
C GLU A 83 -14.38 -8.74 11.57
N ARG A 84 -13.76 -7.74 12.21
CA ARG A 84 -12.36 -7.81 12.61
C ARG A 84 -12.20 -8.84 13.71
N PHE A 85 -11.30 -9.79 13.52
CA PHE A 85 -11.06 -10.85 14.50
C PHE A 85 -9.60 -10.97 14.96
N ALA A 86 -8.65 -10.36 14.26
CA ALA A 86 -7.26 -10.33 14.69
C ALA A 86 -6.60 -9.01 14.28
N GLU A 87 -5.61 -8.58 15.06
CA GLU A 87 -4.83 -7.38 14.79
C GLU A 87 -3.36 -7.59 15.14
N GLY A 88 -2.47 -6.86 14.47
CA GLY A 88 -1.05 -6.95 14.76
C GLY A 88 -0.22 -5.86 14.13
N VAL A 89 1.00 -5.77 14.66
CA VAL A 89 2.03 -4.83 14.19
C VAL A 89 3.32 -5.62 13.94
N SER A 90 4.00 -5.32 12.85
CA SER A 90 5.28 -5.93 12.53
C SER A 90 6.33 -4.85 12.22
N SER A 91 7.50 -4.97 12.84
CA SER A 91 8.69 -4.24 12.42
C SER A 91 9.39 -5.03 11.33
N VAL A 92 9.60 -4.45 10.16
CA VAL A 92 10.01 -5.22 8.97
C VAL A 92 11.33 -4.74 8.48
N ASP A 93 11.87 -3.70 8.45
CA ASP A 93 13.14 -3.22 7.86
C ASP A 93 13.58 -4.02 6.62
N LYS A 94 12.77 -3.96 5.57
CA LYS A 94 13.02 -4.62 4.28
C LYS A 94 12.92 -3.65 3.12
N GLU A 95 13.78 -3.87 2.13
CA GLU A 95 13.71 -3.21 0.84
C GLU A 95 12.96 -4.09 -0.17
N ILE A 96 12.01 -3.49 -0.87
CA ILE A 96 11.29 -4.11 -1.99
C ILE A 96 11.87 -3.54 -3.27
N PRO A 97 12.56 -4.33 -4.09
CA PRO A 97 13.17 -3.86 -5.33
C PRO A 97 12.14 -3.22 -6.29
N ALA A 98 12.63 -2.41 -7.21
CA ALA A 98 11.80 -1.89 -8.30
C ALA A 98 11.14 -3.04 -9.05
N PHE A 99 9.82 -2.96 -9.26
CA PHE A 99 8.99 -4.01 -9.87
C PHE A 99 9.14 -5.39 -9.18
N GLY A 100 9.67 -5.41 -7.96
CA GLY A 100 9.94 -6.62 -7.20
C GLY A 100 8.83 -6.97 -6.22
N THR A 101 8.96 -8.15 -5.64
CA THR A 101 8.05 -8.67 -4.62
C THR A 101 8.83 -9.09 -3.39
N THR A 102 8.29 -8.80 -2.21
CA THR A 102 8.83 -9.25 -0.93
C THR A 102 7.71 -9.80 -0.07
N THR A 103 7.99 -10.89 0.64
CA THR A 103 7.07 -11.43 1.65
C THR A 103 7.39 -10.85 3.01
N VAL A 104 6.36 -10.36 3.68
CA VAL A 104 6.41 -9.76 5.01
C VAL A 104 5.62 -10.64 5.97
N PRO A 105 6.28 -11.30 6.93
CA PRO A 105 5.60 -12.03 7.99
C PRO A 105 5.04 -11.06 9.02
N VAL A 106 3.82 -11.34 9.51
CA VAL A 106 3.14 -10.55 10.53
C VAL A 106 2.54 -11.48 11.56
N THR A 107 2.79 -11.17 12.83
CA THR A 107 2.13 -11.83 13.95
C THR A 107 0.89 -11.05 14.34
N LEU A 108 -0.25 -11.72 14.35
CA LEU A 108 -1.53 -11.17 14.75
C LEU A 108 -2.01 -11.81 16.03
N TYR A 109 -2.70 -11.04 16.83
CA TYR A 109 -3.31 -11.48 18.07
C TYR A 109 -4.82 -11.45 17.94
N SER A 110 -5.47 -12.48 18.44
CA SER A 110 -6.92 -12.61 18.45
C SER A 110 -7.39 -13.16 19.80
N SER A 111 -8.60 -12.82 20.19
CA SER A 111 -9.26 -13.51 21.28
C SER A 111 -10.07 -14.71 20.74
N VAL A 112 -10.20 -15.77 21.56
CA VAL A 112 -11.07 -16.91 21.21
C VAL A 112 -12.52 -16.44 20.97
N VAL A 113 -12.96 -15.38 21.66
CA VAL A 113 -14.29 -14.81 21.48
C VAL A 113 -14.46 -14.16 20.11
N ASP A 114 -13.46 -13.41 19.65
CA ASP A 114 -13.52 -12.74 18.34
C ASP A 114 -13.41 -13.75 17.20
N LEU A 115 -12.56 -14.77 17.36
CA LEU A 115 -12.51 -15.90 16.44
C LEU A 115 -13.87 -16.61 16.34
N PHE A 116 -14.52 -16.85 17.48
CA PHE A 116 -15.83 -17.50 17.51
C PHE A 116 -16.91 -16.62 16.85
N ARG A 117 -16.91 -15.30 17.05
CA ARG A 117 -17.81 -14.37 16.35
C ARG A 117 -17.65 -14.42 14.85
N GLY A 118 -16.42 -14.43 14.36
CA GLY A 118 -16.13 -14.57 12.94
C GLY A 118 -16.68 -15.88 12.36
N ILE A 119 -16.54 -16.98 13.08
CA ILE A 119 -17.05 -18.32 12.67
C ILE A 119 -18.58 -18.37 12.72
N VAL A 120 -19.22 -17.82 13.75
CA VAL A 120 -20.69 -17.79 13.84
C VAL A 120 -21.31 -16.92 12.75
N GLY A 121 -20.62 -15.83 12.33
CA GLY A 121 -21.00 -15.05 11.16
C GLY A 121 -21.02 -15.89 9.87
N PHE A 122 -20.19 -16.92 9.78
CA PHE A 122 -20.09 -17.84 8.64
C PHE A 122 -21.35 -18.70 8.44
N GLN A 123 -22.04 -19.10 9.49
CA GLN A 123 -23.27 -19.92 9.36
C GLN A 123 -24.42 -19.21 8.62
N LYS A 124 -24.30 -17.91 8.40
CA LYS A 124 -25.29 -17.09 7.67
C LYS A 124 -24.96 -16.86 6.20
N THR A 125 -23.75 -17.17 5.76
CA THR A 125 -23.27 -16.92 4.40
C THR A 125 -22.58 -18.16 3.84
N GLU A 126 -22.94 -18.58 2.62
CA GLU A 126 -22.33 -19.74 1.94
C GLU A 126 -20.87 -19.49 1.50
N LYS A 127 -20.34 -18.28 1.73
CA LYS A 127 -19.02 -17.84 1.28
C LYS A 127 -18.24 -17.22 2.43
N LEU A 128 -16.98 -17.56 2.51
CA LEU A 128 -16.05 -17.00 3.48
C LEU A 128 -15.27 -15.85 2.83
N LYS A 129 -15.45 -14.64 3.34
CA LYS A 129 -14.69 -13.47 2.90
C LYS A 129 -13.61 -13.15 3.91
N PHE A 130 -12.36 -13.28 3.49
CA PHE A 130 -11.23 -12.82 4.25
C PHE A 130 -10.84 -11.44 3.76
N GLY A 131 -10.74 -10.50 4.69
CA GLY A 131 -10.19 -9.17 4.45
C GLY A 131 -8.91 -8.98 5.25
N VAL A 132 -7.91 -8.37 4.63
CA VAL A 132 -6.76 -7.82 5.33
C VAL A 132 -6.68 -6.35 5.02
N SER A 133 -6.63 -5.51 6.04
CA SER A 133 -6.49 -4.07 5.91
C SER A 133 -5.43 -3.56 6.87
N GLY A 134 -4.84 -2.39 6.59
CA GLY A 134 -3.81 -1.86 7.45
C GLY A 134 -3.03 -0.72 6.83
N ARG A 135 -1.85 -0.46 7.38
CA ARG A 135 -0.96 0.62 6.95
C ARG A 135 0.46 0.11 6.83
N LEU A 136 1.09 0.41 5.70
CA LEU A 136 2.49 0.17 5.45
C LEU A 136 3.28 1.42 5.82
N HIS A 137 4.23 1.31 6.75
CA HIS A 137 5.11 2.39 7.16
C HIS A 137 6.39 2.33 6.35
N LEU A 138 6.66 3.38 5.61
CA LEU A 138 7.87 3.50 4.78
C LEU A 138 8.95 4.27 5.49
N GLU A 139 10.20 4.05 5.08
CA GLU A 139 11.28 4.99 5.40
C GLU A 139 10.96 6.32 4.71
N ASP A 140 11.20 7.44 5.41
CA ASP A 140 10.94 8.77 4.88
C ASP A 140 11.56 8.94 3.49
N GLY A 141 10.72 8.89 2.49
CA GLY A 141 11.07 9.03 1.08
C GLY A 141 10.42 10.27 0.51
N PHE A 142 11.17 11.06 -0.26
CA PHE A 142 10.68 12.29 -0.90
C PHE A 142 9.54 12.03 -1.91
N LEU A 143 9.34 10.77 -2.33
CA LEU A 143 8.47 10.42 -3.45
C LEU A 143 7.18 9.67 -3.05
N LEU A 144 7.15 9.08 -1.85
CA LEU A 144 5.97 8.39 -1.31
C LEU A 144 5.57 8.98 0.02
N PRO A 145 4.27 8.96 0.37
CA PRO A 145 3.86 9.29 1.72
C PRO A 145 4.48 8.27 2.71
N PRO A 146 4.84 8.70 3.93
CA PRO A 146 5.47 7.83 4.91
C PRO A 146 4.57 6.67 5.37
N VAL A 147 3.27 6.79 5.14
CA VAL A 147 2.27 5.78 5.48
C VAL A 147 1.35 5.55 4.30
N ILE A 148 1.25 4.29 3.87
CA ILE A 148 0.38 3.87 2.76
C ILE A 148 -0.69 2.93 3.31
N PRO A 149 -1.97 3.31 3.30
CA PRO A 149 -3.05 2.40 3.66
C PRO A 149 -3.21 1.33 2.57
N PHE A 150 -3.55 0.11 2.99
CA PHE A 150 -3.87 -0.97 2.08
C PHE A 150 -5.13 -1.71 2.53
N LYS A 151 -5.79 -2.32 1.56
CA LYS A 151 -6.89 -3.26 1.78
C LYS A 151 -6.85 -4.32 0.69
N ALA A 152 -6.96 -5.58 1.09
CA ALA A 152 -7.12 -6.71 0.19
C ALA A 152 -8.24 -7.60 0.72
N GLU A 153 -9.08 -8.08 -0.18
CA GLU A 153 -10.18 -9.00 0.14
C GLU A 153 -10.06 -10.22 -0.76
N GLU A 154 -10.20 -11.39 -0.18
CA GLU A 154 -10.26 -12.66 -0.88
C GLU A 154 -11.54 -13.39 -0.48
N GLU A 155 -12.24 -13.94 -1.45
CA GLU A 155 -13.42 -14.76 -1.25
C GLU A 155 -13.01 -16.22 -1.41
N LEU A 156 -13.14 -17.00 -0.34
CA LEU A 156 -12.87 -18.43 -0.37
C LEU A 156 -14.18 -19.20 -0.38
N VAL A 157 -14.33 -20.10 -1.34
CA VAL A 157 -15.40 -21.08 -1.34
C VAL A 157 -14.95 -22.25 -0.47
N PRO A 158 -15.81 -22.85 0.38
CA PRO A 158 -15.45 -23.95 1.27
C PRO A 158 -14.73 -25.13 0.56
N GLU A 159 -15.03 -25.36 -0.72
CA GLU A 159 -14.38 -26.41 -1.53
C GLU A 159 -12.88 -26.17 -1.76
N ASP A 160 -12.42 -24.91 -1.74
CA ASP A 160 -11.01 -24.57 -1.98
C ASP A 160 -10.15 -24.84 -0.73
N ILE A 161 -10.75 -24.86 0.45
CA ILE A 161 -10.08 -25.16 1.73
C ILE A 161 -9.68 -26.64 1.78
N TYR A 162 -10.47 -27.52 1.18
CA TYR A 162 -10.20 -28.97 1.17
C TYR A 162 -9.25 -29.42 0.06
N LYS A 163 -9.02 -28.62 -0.96
CA LYS A 163 -8.14 -28.96 -2.11
C LYS A 163 -6.67 -28.57 -1.91
N ARG A 164 -6.33 -27.81 -0.88
CA ARG A 164 -4.95 -27.39 -0.55
C ARG A 164 -4.21 -28.32 0.42
N LYS A 165 -4.43 -29.61 0.33
CA LYS A 165 -3.66 -30.63 1.09
C LYS A 165 -2.62 -31.28 0.23
#